data_228b409b2260bc135eced841823fe667
#
_entry.id   228b409b2260bc135eced841823fe667
#
_cell.length_a   1.000
_cell.length_b   1.000
_cell.length_c   1.000
_cell.angle_alpha   90.00
_cell.angle_beta   90.00
_cell.angle_gamma   90.00
#
_symmetry.space_group_name_H-M   'P 1'
#
loop_
_entity.id
_entity.type
_entity.pdbx_description
1 polymer ?
#
loop_
_entity_poly.entity_id
_entity_poly.type
_entity_poly.pdbx_seq_one_letter_code
_entity_poly.pdbx_strand_id
1 'polypeptide(L)'
;MRHVADLASPIEQELLPEVGAASRWGDRLRRYVPAAIVFILALVLWEAAVNVFHIEGFLLPKPSVIAVTFVAELSVVFPAGLFTMREAVGGFVLGSLLGMVIALVTARWAGISEGMMPFAIAVNSTPIVALAPIMNQWFGITNPLGKMSIVAVIVFFPVMINMVKGLTQVDAGALELMRSYAATEFAVLFRVRIPNALPYVFSALKVASTLSVIGAIVSEYFGGSREALGVYISQQAALFHFAEAWAAIIIACLMGISFYAMLLLLERLIMPWHVSIRATEEE
;
A
#
# COMPACT_ATOMS: atom_id res chain seq x y z
N MET A 1 -22.74 22.12 -13.50
CA MET A 1 -23.64 22.27 -12.35
C MET A 1 -24.16 23.71 -12.14
N ARG A 2 -23.43 24.79 -12.43
CA ARG A 2 -23.95 26.17 -12.30
C ARG A 2 -25.16 26.50 -13.20
N HIS A 3 -25.32 25.80 -14.32
CA HIS A 3 -26.40 26.08 -15.30
C HIS A 3 -27.77 25.45 -14.96
N VAL A 4 -27.83 24.49 -14.02
CA VAL A 4 -29.08 23.84 -13.59
C VAL A 4 -29.71 24.58 -12.43
N ALA A 5 -28.90 25.27 -11.61
CA ALA A 5 -29.38 26.06 -10.49
C ALA A 5 -30.16 27.32 -10.90
N ASP A 6 -29.88 27.87 -12.09
CA ASP A 6 -30.56 29.08 -12.61
C ASP A 6 -31.97 28.82 -13.17
N LEU A 7 -32.39 27.53 -13.26
CA LEU A 7 -33.70 27.12 -13.78
C LEU A 7 -34.69 26.70 -12.67
N ALA A 8 -34.22 26.63 -11.42
CA ALA A 8 -35.08 26.29 -10.29
C ALA A 8 -35.97 27.48 -9.93
N SER A 9 -37.26 27.20 -9.63
CA SER A 9 -38.19 28.21 -9.16
C SER A 9 -37.74 28.77 -7.80
N PRO A 10 -38.10 30.04 -7.46
CA PRO A 10 -37.74 30.65 -6.16
C PRO A 10 -38.14 29.79 -4.94
N ILE A 11 -39.20 28.99 -5.07
CA ILE A 11 -39.70 28.10 -4.02
C ILE A 11 -38.81 26.86 -3.86
N GLU A 12 -38.18 26.34 -4.96
CA GLU A 12 -37.23 25.22 -4.91
C GLU A 12 -35.86 25.63 -4.37
N GLN A 13 -35.47 26.90 -4.53
CA GLN A 13 -34.22 27.42 -3.96
C GLN A 13 -34.28 27.57 -2.44
N GLU A 14 -35.48 27.81 -1.87
CA GLU A 14 -35.71 27.95 -0.40
C GLU A 14 -35.75 26.57 0.30
N LEU A 15 -35.94 25.47 -0.45
CA LEU A 15 -36.01 24.09 0.07
C LEU A 15 -34.68 23.33 0.02
N LEU A 16 -33.64 23.89 -0.59
CA LEU A 16 -32.32 23.32 -0.54
C LEU A 16 -31.68 23.62 0.83
N PRO A 17 -31.47 22.63 1.69
CA PRO A 17 -30.78 22.90 2.95
C PRO A 17 -29.38 23.42 2.61
N GLU A 18 -29.03 24.60 3.07
CA GLU A 18 -27.63 25.06 3.10
C GLU A 18 -26.86 24.07 3.95
N VAL A 19 -26.19 23.11 3.28
CA VAL A 19 -25.24 22.20 3.92
C VAL A 19 -24.01 23.02 4.30
N GLY A 20 -24.12 23.73 5.42
CA GLY A 20 -23.08 24.59 5.95
C GLY A 20 -21.80 23.76 6.24
N ALA A 21 -20.64 24.37 6.10
CA ALA A 21 -19.33 23.75 6.41
C ALA A 21 -19.28 23.06 7.79
N ALA A 22 -20.09 23.51 8.75
CA ALA A 22 -20.24 22.91 10.08
C ALA A 22 -20.82 21.48 10.06
N SER A 23 -21.72 21.15 9.10
CA SER A 23 -22.28 19.80 8.98
C SER A 23 -21.22 18.79 8.49
N ARG A 24 -20.31 19.20 7.63
CA ARG A 24 -19.25 18.35 7.08
C ARG A 24 -18.23 17.91 8.14
N TRP A 25 -17.94 18.73 9.12
CA TRP A 25 -17.07 18.39 10.25
C TRP A 25 -17.75 17.42 11.22
N GLY A 26 -19.05 17.62 11.49
CA GLY A 26 -19.84 16.72 12.33
C GLY A 26 -19.94 15.31 11.75
N ASP A 27 -20.17 15.20 10.46
CA ASP A 27 -20.29 13.91 9.77
C ASP A 27 -18.95 13.18 9.68
N ARG A 28 -17.84 13.89 9.42
CA ARG A 28 -16.49 13.32 9.51
C ARG A 28 -16.16 12.83 10.92
N LEU A 29 -16.48 13.62 11.95
CA LEU A 29 -16.27 13.21 13.34
C LEU A 29 -17.07 11.95 13.67
N ARG A 30 -18.35 11.90 13.31
CA ARG A 30 -19.22 10.71 13.51
C ARG A 30 -18.67 9.46 12.84
N ARG A 31 -17.98 9.59 11.72
CA ARG A 31 -17.41 8.45 10.95
C ARG A 31 -16.13 7.91 11.60
N TYR A 32 -15.26 8.77 12.14
CA TYR A 32 -13.96 8.36 12.71
C TYR A 32 -14.00 8.08 14.21
N VAL A 33 -14.94 8.69 14.96
CA VAL A 33 -15.09 8.48 16.41
C VAL A 33 -15.29 7.00 16.79
N PRO A 34 -16.15 6.21 16.12
CA PRO A 34 -16.30 4.80 16.46
C PRO A 34 -15.00 4.00 16.28
N ALA A 35 -14.27 4.26 15.20
CA ALA A 35 -12.98 3.60 14.95
C ALA A 35 -11.92 3.96 16.01
N ALA A 36 -11.85 5.24 16.40
CA ALA A 36 -10.97 5.70 17.47
C ALA A 36 -11.34 5.08 18.82
N ILE A 37 -12.65 4.99 19.15
CA ILE A 37 -13.13 4.37 20.39
C ILE A 37 -12.73 2.89 20.42
N VAL A 38 -12.95 2.15 19.33
CA VAL A 38 -12.56 0.72 19.26
C VAL A 38 -11.06 0.55 19.41
N PHE A 39 -10.25 1.41 18.79
CA PHE A 39 -8.80 1.37 18.92
C PHE A 39 -8.34 1.64 20.35
N ILE A 40 -8.86 2.70 21.00
CA ILE A 40 -8.54 3.03 22.38
C ILE A 40 -9.00 1.91 23.32
N LEU A 41 -10.21 1.38 23.12
CA LEU A 41 -10.71 0.26 23.91
C LEU A 41 -9.83 -0.98 23.79
N ALA A 42 -9.34 -1.29 22.60
CA ALA A 42 -8.40 -2.39 22.39
C ALA A 42 -7.09 -2.20 23.16
N LEU A 43 -6.53 -0.97 23.16
CA LEU A 43 -5.32 -0.67 23.96
C LEU A 43 -5.58 -0.78 25.46
N VAL A 44 -6.72 -0.26 25.94
CA VAL A 44 -7.11 -0.35 27.35
C VAL A 44 -7.33 -1.81 27.78
N LEU A 45 -7.99 -2.61 26.95
CA LEU A 45 -8.18 -4.03 27.21
C LEU A 45 -6.85 -4.78 27.23
N TRP A 46 -5.93 -4.47 26.32
CA TRP A 46 -4.59 -5.04 26.35
C TRP A 46 -3.83 -4.68 27.64
N GLU A 47 -3.80 -3.39 28.00
CA GLU A 47 -3.16 -2.93 29.23
C GLU A 47 -3.79 -3.60 30.47
N ALA A 48 -5.12 -3.68 30.53
CA ALA A 48 -5.86 -4.34 31.61
C ALA A 48 -5.57 -5.83 31.67
N ALA A 49 -5.54 -6.53 30.54
CA ALA A 49 -5.23 -7.95 30.47
C ALA A 49 -3.83 -8.25 31.02
N VAL A 50 -2.81 -7.48 30.60
CA VAL A 50 -1.44 -7.64 31.10
C VAL A 50 -1.37 -7.41 32.60
N ASN A 51 -2.11 -6.43 33.14
CA ASN A 51 -2.14 -6.13 34.57
C ASN A 51 -2.88 -7.21 35.39
N VAL A 52 -4.07 -7.62 34.92
CA VAL A 52 -4.94 -8.57 35.65
C VAL A 52 -4.35 -9.98 35.66
N PHE A 53 -3.82 -10.41 34.53
CA PHE A 53 -3.20 -11.75 34.43
C PHE A 53 -1.73 -11.77 34.86
N HIS A 54 -1.17 -10.64 35.32
CA HIS A 54 0.22 -10.50 35.76
C HIS A 54 1.22 -11.03 34.69
N ILE A 55 0.93 -10.72 33.39
CA ILE A 55 1.78 -11.18 32.31
C ILE A 55 3.13 -10.48 32.40
N GLU A 56 4.19 -11.26 32.38
CA GLU A 56 5.56 -10.76 32.46
C GLU A 56 5.88 -9.87 31.22
N GLY A 57 6.56 -8.75 31.48
CA GLY A 57 6.88 -7.77 30.45
C GLY A 57 7.78 -8.31 29.32
N PHE A 58 8.55 -9.35 29.62
CA PHE A 58 9.34 -10.06 28.62
C PHE A 58 8.52 -10.98 27.72
N LEU A 59 7.27 -11.26 28.05
CA LEU A 59 6.36 -12.06 27.22
C LEU A 59 5.43 -11.16 26.40
N LEU A 60 4.80 -10.18 27.07
CA LEU A 60 3.93 -9.20 26.44
C LEU A 60 4.02 -7.85 27.16
N PRO A 61 4.75 -6.86 26.61
CA PRO A 61 4.86 -5.56 27.23
C PRO A 61 3.52 -4.81 27.21
N LYS A 62 3.32 -3.93 28.20
CA LYS A 62 2.15 -3.06 28.28
C LYS A 62 2.22 -1.97 27.21
N PRO A 63 1.10 -1.55 26.60
CA PRO A 63 1.06 -0.41 25.69
C PRO A 63 1.72 0.85 26.25
N SER A 64 1.54 1.15 27.53
CA SER A 64 2.18 2.29 28.20
C SER A 64 3.71 2.18 28.21
N VAL A 65 4.26 0.99 28.49
CA VAL A 65 5.71 0.74 28.45
C VAL A 65 6.24 0.86 27.03
N ILE A 66 5.54 0.29 26.05
CA ILE A 66 5.90 0.41 24.63
C ILE A 66 5.97 1.88 24.20
N ALA A 67 5.00 2.71 24.61
CA ALA A 67 4.97 4.13 24.27
C ALA A 67 6.16 4.91 24.85
N VAL A 68 6.55 4.62 26.10
CA VAL A 68 7.74 5.22 26.74
C VAL A 68 9.02 4.76 26.04
N THR A 69 9.15 3.45 25.79
CA THR A 69 10.30 2.89 25.08
C THR A 69 10.41 3.43 23.65
N PHE A 70 9.28 3.61 22.95
CA PHE A 70 9.25 4.20 21.63
C PHE A 70 9.90 5.59 21.58
N VAL A 71 9.59 6.45 22.55
CA VAL A 71 10.18 7.78 22.64
C VAL A 71 11.67 7.71 22.99
N ALA A 72 12.06 6.81 23.90
CA ALA A 72 13.45 6.64 24.32
C ALA A 72 14.34 6.11 23.19
N GLU A 73 13.83 5.13 22.41
CA GLU A 73 14.56 4.47 21.34
C GLU A 73 14.43 5.17 19.97
N LEU A 74 13.69 6.28 19.89
CA LEU A 74 13.39 6.95 18.61
C LEU A 74 14.65 7.31 17.80
N SER A 75 15.73 7.69 18.49
CA SER A 75 17.01 8.02 17.88
C SER A 75 17.72 6.83 17.22
N VAL A 76 17.37 5.62 17.60
CA VAL A 76 17.93 4.37 17.07
C VAL A 76 16.99 3.78 16.02
N VAL A 77 15.69 3.66 16.35
CA VAL A 77 14.73 2.95 15.47
C VAL A 77 14.32 3.78 14.25
N PHE A 78 14.35 5.12 14.31
CA PHE A 78 14.00 5.95 13.17
C PHE A 78 15.03 5.88 12.03
N PRO A 79 16.35 6.01 12.26
CA PRO A 79 17.36 5.79 11.23
C PRO A 79 17.33 4.36 10.67
N ALA A 80 17.14 3.35 11.54
CA ALA A 80 17.01 1.96 11.11
C ALA A 80 15.80 1.76 10.18
N GLY A 81 14.68 2.39 10.51
CA GLY A 81 13.51 2.40 9.64
C GLY A 81 13.77 3.06 8.29
N LEU A 82 14.47 4.20 8.24
CA LEU A 82 14.84 4.85 6.97
C LEU A 82 15.74 3.96 6.12
N PHE A 83 16.64 3.18 6.74
CA PHE A 83 17.46 2.22 6.03
C PHE A 83 16.59 1.15 5.35
N THR A 84 15.69 0.49 6.11
CA THR A 84 14.74 -0.50 5.59
C THR A 84 13.79 0.09 4.56
N MET A 85 13.34 1.35 4.74
CA MET A 85 12.49 2.03 3.76
C MET A 85 13.18 2.20 2.40
N ARG A 86 14.49 2.45 2.36
CA ARG A 86 15.25 2.52 1.09
C ARG A 86 15.22 1.19 0.35
N GLU A 87 15.34 0.07 1.08
CA GLU A 87 15.24 -1.27 0.50
C GLU A 87 13.82 -1.56 0.00
N ALA A 88 12.81 -1.22 0.81
CA ALA A 88 11.40 -1.37 0.45
C ALA A 88 11.04 -0.55 -0.82
N VAL A 89 11.40 0.74 -0.85
CA VAL A 89 11.13 1.62 -2.01
C VAL A 89 11.92 1.18 -3.24
N GLY A 90 13.20 0.81 -3.08
CA GLY A 90 14.02 0.33 -4.19
C GLY A 90 13.42 -0.92 -4.84
N GLY A 91 13.06 -1.92 -4.03
CA GLY A 91 12.41 -3.13 -4.51
C GLY A 91 11.01 -2.88 -5.09
N PHE A 92 10.23 -1.99 -4.45
CA PHE A 92 8.92 -1.55 -4.95
C PHE A 92 9.02 -0.93 -6.35
N VAL A 93 9.95 0.00 -6.56
CA VAL A 93 10.14 0.65 -7.87
C VAL A 93 10.56 -0.37 -8.93
N LEU A 94 11.55 -1.22 -8.61
CA LEU A 94 12.02 -2.25 -9.53
C LEU A 94 10.90 -3.24 -9.90
N GLY A 95 10.21 -3.80 -8.91
CA GLY A 95 9.13 -4.76 -9.12
C GLY A 95 7.93 -4.16 -9.87
N SER A 96 7.53 -2.93 -9.51
CA SER A 96 6.42 -2.24 -10.18
C SER A 96 6.74 -1.93 -11.64
N LEU A 97 7.93 -1.40 -11.94
CA LEU A 97 8.33 -1.10 -13.31
C LEU A 97 8.40 -2.35 -14.18
N LEU A 98 9.02 -3.42 -13.66
CA LEU A 98 9.09 -4.70 -14.37
C LEU A 98 7.68 -5.28 -14.60
N GLY A 99 6.83 -5.24 -13.58
CA GLY A 99 5.44 -5.70 -13.68
C GLY A 99 4.64 -4.91 -14.73
N MET A 100 4.76 -3.60 -14.75
CA MET A 100 4.09 -2.74 -15.73
C MET A 100 4.62 -2.98 -17.15
N VAL A 101 5.93 -3.11 -17.34
CA VAL A 101 6.53 -3.36 -18.66
C VAL A 101 6.06 -4.72 -19.21
N ILE A 102 6.10 -5.76 -18.39
CA ILE A 102 5.64 -7.09 -18.81
C ILE A 102 4.16 -7.11 -19.10
N ALA A 103 3.33 -6.41 -18.31
CA ALA A 103 1.90 -6.28 -18.58
C ALA A 103 1.62 -5.58 -19.92
N LEU A 104 2.35 -4.51 -20.26
CA LEU A 104 2.23 -3.83 -21.54
C LEU A 104 2.59 -4.74 -22.73
N VAL A 105 3.67 -5.51 -22.59
CA VAL A 105 4.10 -6.46 -23.61
C VAL A 105 3.08 -7.57 -23.81
N THR A 106 2.61 -8.17 -22.71
CA THR A 106 1.68 -9.31 -22.75
C THR A 106 0.28 -8.93 -23.21
N ALA A 107 -0.20 -7.72 -22.86
CA ALA A 107 -1.52 -7.23 -23.29
C ALA A 107 -1.63 -7.04 -24.81
N ARG A 108 -0.52 -7.04 -25.54
CA ARG A 108 -0.49 -6.97 -27.01
C ARG A 108 -1.03 -8.27 -27.64
N TRP A 109 -0.87 -9.42 -26.99
CA TRP A 109 -1.29 -10.72 -27.48
C TRP A 109 -2.26 -11.39 -26.51
N ALA A 110 -3.53 -11.49 -26.89
CA ALA A 110 -4.59 -12.01 -26.03
C ALA A 110 -4.28 -13.43 -25.50
N GLY A 111 -3.77 -14.32 -26.35
CA GLY A 111 -3.41 -15.68 -25.93
C GLY A 111 -2.29 -15.75 -24.90
N ILE A 112 -1.33 -14.82 -24.95
CA ILE A 112 -0.26 -14.72 -23.94
C ILE A 112 -0.83 -14.19 -22.63
N SER A 113 -1.69 -13.17 -22.68
CA SER A 113 -2.33 -12.59 -21.51
C SER A 113 -3.18 -13.61 -20.75
N GLU A 114 -3.95 -14.42 -21.47
CA GLU A 114 -4.80 -15.48 -20.87
C GLU A 114 -3.98 -16.61 -20.26
N GLY A 115 -2.94 -17.07 -20.95
CA GLY A 115 -2.04 -18.13 -20.45
C GLY A 115 -1.15 -17.68 -19.29
N MET A 116 -0.79 -16.40 -19.23
CA MET A 116 0.11 -15.86 -18.21
C MET A 116 -0.57 -15.67 -16.86
N MET A 117 -1.90 -15.46 -16.82
CA MET A 117 -2.65 -15.27 -15.57
C MET A 117 -2.55 -16.47 -14.61
N PRO A 118 -2.86 -17.72 -15.02
CA PRO A 118 -2.70 -18.88 -14.15
C PRO A 118 -1.26 -19.09 -13.68
N PHE A 119 -0.28 -18.86 -14.57
CA PHE A 119 1.15 -18.93 -14.22
C PHE A 119 1.52 -17.88 -13.17
N ALA A 120 1.11 -16.63 -13.34
CA ALA A 120 1.36 -15.55 -12.39
C ALA A 120 0.76 -15.84 -11.01
N ILE A 121 -0.45 -16.40 -10.97
CA ILE A 121 -1.12 -16.79 -9.73
C ILE A 121 -0.34 -17.92 -9.05
N ALA A 122 0.09 -18.95 -9.80
CA ALA A 122 0.85 -20.07 -9.26
C ALA A 122 2.20 -19.61 -8.66
N VAL A 123 2.94 -18.74 -9.35
CA VAL A 123 4.22 -18.22 -8.86
C VAL A 123 4.00 -17.27 -7.66
N ASN A 124 2.96 -16.45 -7.65
CA ASN A 124 2.61 -15.60 -6.52
C ASN A 124 2.23 -16.41 -5.25
N SER A 125 1.79 -17.65 -5.43
CA SER A 125 1.49 -18.57 -4.31
C SER A 125 2.76 -19.20 -3.70
N THR A 126 3.92 -19.01 -4.33
CA THR A 126 5.19 -19.49 -3.79
C THR A 126 5.59 -18.65 -2.57
N PRO A 127 6.09 -19.26 -1.47
CA PRO A 127 6.54 -18.51 -0.30
C PRO A 127 7.83 -17.74 -0.61
N ILE A 128 7.69 -16.58 -1.27
CA ILE A 128 8.80 -15.78 -1.82
C ILE A 128 9.83 -15.43 -0.75
N VAL A 129 9.38 -15.26 0.51
CA VAL A 129 10.26 -14.98 1.64
C VAL A 129 11.26 -16.13 1.87
N ALA A 130 10.90 -17.37 1.53
CA ALA A 130 11.81 -18.50 1.60
C ALA A 130 13.02 -18.39 0.65
N LEU A 131 12.97 -17.47 -0.32
CA LEU A 131 14.10 -17.14 -1.19
C LEU A 131 15.13 -16.24 -0.50
N ALA A 132 14.83 -15.66 0.67
CA ALA A 132 15.72 -14.72 1.35
C ALA A 132 17.14 -15.28 1.61
N PRO A 133 17.33 -16.52 2.09
CA PRO A 133 18.66 -17.09 2.24
C PRO A 133 19.42 -17.22 0.91
N ILE A 134 18.71 -17.54 -0.17
CA ILE A 134 19.29 -17.69 -1.51
C ILE A 134 19.73 -16.32 -2.04
N MET A 135 18.90 -15.31 -1.92
CA MET A 135 19.24 -13.94 -2.32
C MET A 135 20.41 -13.38 -1.50
N ASN A 136 20.45 -13.67 -0.21
CA ASN A 136 21.59 -13.31 0.65
C ASN A 136 22.89 -13.99 0.20
N GLN A 137 22.82 -15.23 -0.29
CA GLN A 137 23.99 -15.95 -0.82
C GLN A 137 24.47 -15.36 -2.16
N TRP A 138 23.55 -14.95 -3.04
CA TRP A 138 23.89 -14.40 -4.35
C TRP A 138 24.42 -12.98 -4.28
N PHE A 139 23.81 -12.13 -3.47
CA PHE A 139 24.13 -10.69 -3.39
C PHE A 139 24.99 -10.33 -2.19
N GLY A 140 25.10 -11.20 -1.20
CA GLY A 140 25.74 -10.92 0.10
C GLY A 140 24.76 -10.46 1.15
N ILE A 141 24.99 -10.88 2.41
CA ILE A 141 24.07 -10.71 3.54
C ILE A 141 23.76 -9.23 3.83
N THR A 142 24.74 -8.35 3.72
CA THR A 142 24.60 -6.92 4.01
C THR A 142 24.25 -6.07 2.79
N ASN A 143 24.21 -6.68 1.60
CA ASN A 143 23.92 -5.95 0.37
C ASN A 143 22.41 -5.66 0.24
N PRO A 144 21.99 -4.40 0.09
CA PRO A 144 20.58 -4.03 -0.09
C PRO A 144 19.93 -4.68 -1.31
N LEU A 145 20.69 -5.00 -2.37
CA LEU A 145 20.17 -5.59 -3.59
C LEU A 145 19.47 -6.93 -3.35
N GLY A 146 19.95 -7.74 -2.40
CA GLY A 146 19.29 -9.00 -2.04
C GLY A 146 17.87 -8.76 -1.51
N LYS A 147 17.68 -7.79 -0.62
CA LYS A 147 16.40 -7.40 -0.03
C LYS A 147 15.49 -6.75 -1.08
N MET A 148 16.04 -5.81 -1.84
CA MET A 148 15.32 -5.17 -2.95
C MET A 148 14.82 -6.20 -3.98
N SER A 149 15.58 -7.26 -4.27
CA SER A 149 15.18 -8.31 -5.20
C SER A 149 13.98 -9.11 -4.68
N ILE A 150 13.96 -9.45 -3.38
CA ILE A 150 12.83 -10.13 -2.74
C ILE A 150 11.58 -9.26 -2.79
N VAL A 151 11.71 -7.99 -2.40
CA VAL A 151 10.62 -7.01 -2.46
C VAL A 151 10.13 -6.85 -3.90
N ALA A 152 11.04 -6.77 -4.88
CA ALA A 152 10.68 -6.64 -6.28
C ALA A 152 9.83 -7.82 -6.77
N VAL A 153 10.16 -9.04 -6.40
CA VAL A 153 9.37 -10.24 -6.75
C VAL A 153 8.00 -10.20 -6.09
N ILE A 154 7.91 -9.80 -4.80
CA ILE A 154 6.63 -9.68 -4.07
C ILE A 154 5.70 -8.66 -4.75
N VAL A 155 6.24 -7.53 -5.19
CA VAL A 155 5.49 -6.42 -5.78
C VAL A 155 5.13 -6.68 -7.25
N PHE A 156 5.99 -7.38 -7.97
CA PHE A 156 5.88 -7.62 -9.41
C PHE A 156 4.54 -8.21 -9.83
N PHE A 157 4.15 -9.34 -9.21
CA PHE A 157 2.94 -10.07 -9.62
C PHE A 157 1.64 -9.29 -9.39
N PRO A 158 1.38 -8.70 -8.21
CA PRO A 158 0.19 -7.89 -7.99
C PRO A 158 0.06 -6.74 -8.98
N VAL A 159 1.16 -6.04 -9.28
CA VAL A 159 1.16 -4.92 -10.21
C VAL A 159 0.92 -5.39 -11.64
N MET A 160 1.62 -6.43 -12.08
CA MET A 160 1.45 -7.00 -13.40
C MET A 160 0.02 -7.49 -13.65
N ILE A 161 -0.54 -8.29 -12.72
CA ILE A 161 -1.89 -8.84 -12.85
C ILE A 161 -2.95 -7.73 -12.97
N ASN A 162 -2.86 -6.72 -12.09
CA ASN A 162 -3.84 -5.63 -12.11
C ASN A 162 -3.69 -4.75 -13.36
N MET A 163 -2.47 -4.51 -13.81
CA MET A 163 -2.27 -3.76 -15.06
C MET A 163 -2.77 -4.52 -16.27
N VAL A 164 -2.54 -5.84 -16.36
CA VAL A 164 -3.12 -6.68 -17.44
C VAL A 164 -4.64 -6.60 -17.42
N LYS A 165 -5.27 -6.72 -16.24
CA LYS A 165 -6.73 -6.55 -16.11
C LYS A 165 -7.19 -5.20 -16.64
N GLY A 166 -6.55 -4.11 -16.22
CA GLY A 166 -6.93 -2.77 -16.66
C GLY A 166 -6.72 -2.52 -18.16
N LEU A 167 -5.70 -3.14 -18.78
CA LEU A 167 -5.44 -3.05 -20.22
C LEU A 167 -6.41 -3.88 -21.06
N THR A 168 -6.97 -4.96 -20.50
CA THR A 168 -7.84 -5.91 -21.23
C THR A 168 -9.33 -5.69 -20.96
N GLN A 169 -9.70 -5.27 -19.74
CA GLN A 169 -11.09 -5.00 -19.34
C GLN A 169 -11.52 -3.58 -19.72
N VAL A 170 -11.55 -3.31 -21.02
CA VAL A 170 -11.98 -2.03 -21.57
C VAL A 170 -13.41 -2.16 -22.09
N ASP A 171 -14.19 -1.07 -21.97
CA ASP A 171 -15.55 -1.01 -22.51
C ASP A 171 -15.58 -1.31 -24.00
N ALA A 172 -16.48 -2.22 -24.40
CA ALA A 172 -16.62 -2.64 -25.79
C ALA A 172 -17.03 -1.48 -26.70
N GLY A 173 -17.92 -0.59 -26.24
CA GLY A 173 -18.37 0.58 -27.00
C GLY A 173 -17.22 1.56 -27.26
N ALA A 174 -16.31 1.76 -26.30
CA ALA A 174 -15.12 2.58 -26.51
C ALA A 174 -14.20 1.98 -27.59
N LEU A 175 -14.05 0.66 -27.62
CA LEU A 175 -13.24 -0.02 -28.65
C LEU A 175 -13.90 0.03 -30.04
N GLU A 176 -15.23 -0.14 -30.12
CA GLU A 176 -15.99 0.00 -31.36
C GLU A 176 -15.91 1.44 -31.91
N LEU A 177 -16.02 2.44 -31.05
CA LEU A 177 -15.84 3.83 -31.41
C LEU A 177 -14.45 4.08 -32.03
N MET A 178 -13.39 3.58 -31.38
CA MET A 178 -12.04 3.71 -31.92
C MET A 178 -11.88 3.02 -33.29
N ARG A 179 -12.55 1.87 -33.49
CA ARG A 179 -12.57 1.15 -34.77
C ARG A 179 -13.29 1.97 -35.86
N SER A 180 -14.42 2.62 -35.53
CA SER A 180 -15.16 3.45 -36.46
C SER A 180 -14.35 4.66 -36.97
N TYR A 181 -13.42 5.15 -36.13
CA TYR A 181 -12.44 6.18 -36.54
C TYR A 181 -11.19 5.62 -37.25
N ALA A 182 -11.15 4.33 -37.57
CA ALA A 182 -9.97 3.65 -38.13
C ALA A 182 -8.68 3.90 -37.30
N ALA A 183 -8.83 4.01 -35.98
CA ALA A 183 -7.71 4.28 -35.07
C ALA A 183 -6.70 3.14 -35.08
N THR A 184 -5.41 3.49 -35.05
CA THR A 184 -4.32 2.51 -34.98
C THR A 184 -4.30 1.85 -33.60
N GLU A 185 -3.77 0.63 -33.51
CA GLU A 185 -3.59 -0.10 -32.23
C GLU A 185 -2.83 0.75 -31.18
N PHE A 186 -1.85 1.54 -31.64
CA PHE A 186 -1.11 2.45 -30.78
C PHE A 186 -1.99 3.56 -30.21
N ALA A 187 -2.88 4.13 -31.03
CA ALA A 187 -3.85 5.13 -30.57
C ALA A 187 -4.84 4.52 -29.56
N VAL A 188 -5.31 3.29 -29.80
CA VAL A 188 -6.17 2.56 -28.85
C VAL A 188 -5.43 2.31 -27.52
N LEU A 189 -4.16 1.91 -27.58
CA LEU A 189 -3.37 1.66 -26.37
C LEU A 189 -3.25 2.94 -25.52
N PHE A 190 -2.81 4.05 -26.09
CA PHE A 190 -2.51 5.26 -25.32
C PHE A 190 -3.75 6.09 -24.95
N ARG A 191 -4.82 6.07 -25.78
CA ARG A 191 -6.02 6.88 -25.54
C ARG A 191 -7.12 6.16 -24.78
N VAL A 192 -7.11 4.83 -24.77
CA VAL A 192 -8.19 4.04 -24.16
C VAL A 192 -7.63 3.07 -23.11
N ARG A 193 -6.73 2.15 -23.50
CA ARG A 193 -6.31 1.06 -22.62
C ARG A 193 -5.46 1.54 -21.43
N ILE A 194 -4.46 2.40 -21.66
CA ILE A 194 -3.61 2.90 -20.56
C ILE A 194 -4.41 3.77 -19.59
N PRO A 195 -5.21 4.77 -20.02
CA PRO A 195 -6.07 5.52 -19.10
C PRO A 195 -7.04 4.64 -18.32
N ASN A 196 -7.62 3.61 -18.94
CA ASN A 196 -8.47 2.63 -18.27
C ASN A 196 -7.70 1.77 -17.24
N ALA A 197 -6.41 1.50 -17.49
CA ALA A 197 -5.58 0.69 -16.60
C ALA A 197 -5.09 1.47 -15.37
N LEU A 198 -4.99 2.80 -15.41
CA LEU A 198 -4.45 3.61 -14.30
C LEU A 198 -5.11 3.33 -12.94
N PRO A 199 -6.44 3.28 -12.78
CA PRO A 199 -7.07 2.95 -11.49
C PRO A 199 -6.67 1.57 -10.96
N TYR A 200 -6.56 0.58 -11.83
CA TYR A 200 -6.13 -0.77 -11.48
C TYR A 200 -4.68 -0.78 -11.00
N VAL A 201 -3.80 -0.05 -11.71
CA VAL A 201 -2.39 0.08 -11.34
C VAL A 201 -2.25 0.77 -9.99
N PHE A 202 -2.91 1.91 -9.77
CA PHE A 202 -2.83 2.60 -8.48
C PHE A 202 -3.40 1.78 -7.33
N SER A 203 -4.48 1.03 -7.57
CA SER A 203 -5.00 0.08 -6.59
C SER A 203 -3.96 -0.98 -6.22
N ALA A 204 -3.27 -1.55 -7.21
CA ALA A 204 -2.20 -2.51 -6.98
C ALA A 204 -0.97 -1.87 -6.29
N LEU A 205 -0.55 -0.68 -6.70
CA LEU A 205 0.58 0.04 -6.10
C LEU A 205 0.34 0.34 -4.62
N LYS A 206 -0.87 0.73 -4.23
CA LYS A 206 -1.25 0.94 -2.82
C LYS A 206 -1.08 -0.33 -1.99
N VAL A 207 -1.53 -1.47 -2.47
CA VAL A 207 -1.32 -2.76 -1.80
C VAL A 207 0.16 -3.14 -1.81
N ALA A 208 0.83 -2.98 -2.94
CA ALA A 208 2.25 -3.30 -3.10
C ALA A 208 3.16 -2.46 -2.20
N SER A 209 2.78 -1.21 -1.84
CA SER A 209 3.57 -0.38 -0.93
C SER A 209 3.65 -0.97 0.49
N THR A 210 2.54 -1.48 1.00
CA THR A 210 2.53 -2.15 2.31
C THR A 210 3.27 -3.49 2.26
N LEU A 211 3.06 -4.26 1.20
CA LEU A 211 3.77 -5.53 0.98
C LEU A 211 5.29 -5.33 0.85
N SER A 212 5.74 -4.21 0.27
CA SER A 212 7.17 -3.93 0.12
C SER A 212 7.85 -3.68 1.47
N VAL A 213 7.21 -2.97 2.39
CA VAL A 213 7.74 -2.75 3.75
C VAL A 213 7.79 -4.07 4.52
N ILE A 214 6.71 -4.86 4.46
CA ILE A 214 6.67 -6.19 5.09
C ILE A 214 7.77 -7.08 4.50
N GLY A 215 7.89 -7.12 3.16
CA GLY A 215 8.89 -7.93 2.47
C GLY A 215 10.33 -7.55 2.82
N ALA A 216 10.63 -6.25 2.93
CA ALA A 216 11.93 -5.77 3.35
C ALA A 216 12.26 -6.25 4.78
N ILE A 217 11.38 -5.96 5.76
CA ILE A 217 11.58 -6.34 7.16
C ILE A 217 11.73 -7.85 7.33
N VAL A 218 10.87 -8.64 6.70
CA VAL A 218 10.93 -10.10 6.82
C VAL A 218 12.18 -10.66 6.15
N SER A 219 12.63 -10.09 5.03
CA SER A 219 13.88 -10.51 4.39
C SER A 219 15.13 -10.20 5.24
N GLU A 220 15.10 -9.11 6.01
CA GLU A 220 16.15 -8.72 6.94
C GLU A 220 16.28 -9.69 8.13
N TYR A 221 15.21 -10.41 8.52
CA TYR A 221 15.27 -11.45 9.56
C TYR A 221 16.21 -12.60 9.20
N PHE A 222 16.40 -12.89 7.93
CA PHE A 222 17.32 -13.92 7.42
C PHE A 222 18.75 -13.41 7.22
N GLY A 223 19.03 -12.17 7.64
CA GLY A 223 20.32 -11.52 7.56
C GLY A 223 20.24 -10.19 6.83
N GLY A 224 20.90 -9.20 7.38
CA GLY A 224 20.91 -7.83 6.89
C GLY A 224 22.02 -7.00 7.52
N SER A 225 22.08 -5.72 7.19
CA SER A 225 22.92 -4.76 7.88
C SER A 225 22.45 -4.59 9.32
N ARG A 226 23.38 -4.34 10.24
CA ARG A 226 23.03 -4.01 11.64
C ARG A 226 22.19 -2.74 11.77
N GLU A 227 22.19 -1.91 10.74
CA GLU A 227 21.40 -0.68 10.66
C GLU A 227 19.95 -0.92 10.23
N ALA A 228 19.61 -2.14 9.80
CA ALA A 228 18.29 -2.49 9.30
C ALA A 228 17.29 -2.71 10.43
N LEU A 229 16.05 -2.23 10.25
CA LEU A 229 14.98 -2.29 11.25
C LEU A 229 14.57 -3.74 11.57
N GLY A 230 14.46 -4.61 10.55
CA GLY A 230 14.13 -6.02 10.74
C GLY A 230 15.21 -6.78 11.52
N VAL A 231 16.47 -6.45 11.29
CA VAL A 231 17.60 -6.99 12.08
C VAL A 231 17.50 -6.53 13.54
N TYR A 232 17.22 -5.24 13.76
CA TYR A 232 17.00 -4.71 15.11
C TYR A 232 15.86 -5.44 15.83
N ILE A 233 14.68 -5.56 15.18
CA ILE A 233 13.53 -6.29 15.74
C ILE A 233 13.90 -7.72 16.12
N SER A 234 14.57 -8.46 15.23
CA SER A 234 14.95 -9.85 15.49
C SER A 234 15.95 -9.99 16.62
N GLN A 235 16.90 -9.05 16.74
CA GLN A 235 17.90 -9.04 17.82
C GLN A 235 17.25 -8.72 19.17
N GLN A 236 16.39 -7.69 19.25
CA GLN A 236 15.71 -7.35 20.50
C GLN A 236 14.77 -8.48 20.95
N ALA A 237 14.07 -9.11 20.01
CA ALA A 237 13.23 -10.28 20.31
C ALA A 237 14.06 -11.47 20.84
N ALA A 238 15.23 -11.74 20.28
CA ALA A 238 16.14 -12.80 20.73
C ALA A 238 16.72 -12.53 22.13
N LEU A 239 16.82 -11.27 22.53
CA LEU A 239 17.26 -10.84 23.87
C LEU A 239 16.09 -10.72 24.86
N PHE A 240 14.86 -11.04 24.46
CA PHE A 240 13.63 -10.84 25.25
C PHE A 240 13.33 -9.37 25.61
N HIS A 241 13.88 -8.42 24.84
CA HIS A 241 13.60 -7.00 24.93
C HIS A 241 12.40 -6.64 24.05
N PHE A 242 11.22 -7.15 24.41
CA PHE A 242 10.05 -7.00 23.55
C PHE A 242 9.50 -5.57 23.48
N ALA A 243 9.74 -4.74 24.50
CA ALA A 243 9.31 -3.33 24.44
C ALA A 243 10.04 -2.57 23.33
N GLU A 244 11.34 -2.81 23.17
CA GLU A 244 12.19 -2.26 22.11
C GLU A 244 11.79 -2.82 20.73
N ALA A 245 11.53 -4.14 20.65
CA ALA A 245 11.03 -4.75 19.42
C ALA A 245 9.69 -4.14 18.99
N TRP A 246 8.75 -3.93 19.92
CA TRP A 246 7.48 -3.26 19.63
C TRP A 246 7.64 -1.79 19.22
N ALA A 247 8.57 -1.07 19.82
CA ALA A 247 8.90 0.30 19.41
C ALA A 247 9.35 0.35 17.94
N ALA A 248 10.18 -0.60 17.53
CA ALA A 248 10.60 -0.73 16.13
C ALA A 248 9.44 -1.14 15.19
N ILE A 249 8.53 -2.02 15.63
CA ILE A 249 7.32 -2.38 14.88
C ILE A 249 6.41 -1.16 14.66
N ILE A 250 6.30 -0.25 15.64
CA ILE A 250 5.55 1.00 15.47
C ILE A 250 6.16 1.84 14.33
N ILE A 251 7.48 1.98 14.27
CA ILE A 251 8.16 2.67 13.16
C ILE A 251 7.85 2.00 11.82
N ALA A 252 7.90 0.66 11.77
CA ALA A 252 7.53 -0.08 10.56
C ALA A 252 6.09 0.20 10.10
N CYS A 253 5.14 0.23 11.03
CA CYS A 253 3.75 0.57 10.75
C CYS A 253 3.61 2.02 10.21
N LEU A 254 4.25 2.99 10.88
CA LEU A 254 4.23 4.39 10.45
C LEU A 254 4.83 4.57 9.05
N MET A 255 5.90 3.85 8.74
CA MET A 255 6.50 3.86 7.40
C MET A 255 5.58 3.25 6.34
N GLY A 256 4.95 2.12 6.63
CA GLY A 256 3.97 1.51 5.73
C GLY A 256 2.78 2.43 5.46
N ILE A 257 2.23 3.07 6.51
CA ILE A 257 1.14 4.04 6.40
C ILE A 257 1.57 5.27 5.60
N SER A 258 2.76 5.81 5.85
CA SER A 258 3.27 6.99 5.14
C SER A 258 3.49 6.68 3.66
N PHE A 259 4.01 5.50 3.33
CA PHE A 259 4.22 5.08 1.95
C PHE A 259 2.88 4.88 1.21
N TYR A 260 1.91 4.24 1.85
CA TYR A 260 0.55 4.12 1.31
C TYR A 260 -0.08 5.50 1.08
N ALA A 261 0.02 6.41 2.07
CA ALA A 261 -0.54 7.75 1.97
C ALA A 261 0.12 8.58 0.85
N MET A 262 1.43 8.42 0.65
CA MET A 262 2.14 9.04 -0.47
C MET A 262 1.57 8.57 -1.81
N LEU A 263 1.32 7.26 -1.98
CA LEU A 263 0.73 6.73 -3.21
C LEU A 263 -0.74 7.20 -3.40
N LEU A 264 -1.49 7.33 -2.31
CA LEU A 264 -2.84 7.91 -2.37
C LEU A 264 -2.81 9.37 -2.85
N LEU A 265 -1.84 10.15 -2.41
CA LEU A 265 -1.64 11.52 -2.89
C LEU A 265 -1.23 11.55 -4.36
N LEU A 266 -0.33 10.67 -4.78
CA LEU A 266 0.07 10.55 -6.19
C LEU A 266 -1.11 10.14 -7.08
N GLU A 267 -1.96 9.22 -6.64
CA GLU A 267 -3.18 8.82 -7.34
C GLU A 267 -4.09 10.03 -7.58
N ARG A 268 -4.33 10.84 -6.54
CA ARG A 268 -5.17 12.06 -6.65
C ARG A 268 -4.59 13.10 -7.61
N LEU A 269 -3.28 13.23 -7.65
CA LEU A 269 -2.60 14.17 -8.56
C LEU A 269 -2.64 13.70 -10.01
N ILE A 270 -2.50 12.40 -10.25
CA ILE A 270 -2.41 11.82 -11.60
C ILE A 270 -3.80 11.57 -12.20
N MET A 271 -4.79 11.23 -11.37
CA MET A 271 -6.14 10.88 -11.83
C MET A 271 -7.25 11.74 -11.18
N PRO A 272 -7.24 13.06 -11.34
CA PRO A 272 -8.25 13.93 -10.72
C PRO A 272 -9.68 13.70 -11.27
N TRP A 273 -9.79 12.98 -12.40
CA TRP A 273 -11.07 12.69 -13.06
C TRP A 273 -11.75 11.40 -12.56
N HIS A 274 -11.09 10.61 -11.72
CA HIS A 274 -11.64 9.31 -11.30
C HIS A 274 -12.73 9.45 -10.25
N VAL A 275 -13.81 8.64 -10.38
CA VAL A 275 -15.03 8.71 -9.55
C VAL A 275 -14.74 8.50 -8.05
N SER A 276 -13.76 7.67 -7.69
CA SER A 276 -13.37 7.45 -6.29
C SER A 276 -12.88 8.73 -5.58
N ILE A 277 -12.40 9.71 -6.33
CA ILE A 277 -11.95 11.00 -5.81
C ILE A 277 -13.13 11.97 -5.71
N ARG A 278 -14.06 11.94 -6.67
CA ARG A 278 -15.27 12.80 -6.66
C ARG A 278 -16.24 12.41 -5.54
N ALA A 279 -16.43 11.12 -5.28
CA ALA A 279 -17.29 10.65 -4.19
C ALA A 279 -16.82 11.13 -2.80
N THR A 280 -15.52 11.40 -2.63
CA THR A 280 -14.97 11.93 -1.38
C THR A 280 -15.16 13.46 -1.24
N GLU A 281 -15.42 14.17 -2.34
CA GLU A 281 -15.69 15.61 -2.37
C GLU A 281 -17.21 15.92 -2.26
N GLU A 282 -18.06 14.95 -2.60
CA GLU A 282 -19.53 15.07 -2.53
C GLU A 282 -20.11 14.53 -1.19
N GLU A 283 -19.34 13.74 -0.39
CA GLU A 283 -19.67 13.34 0.99
C GLU A 283 -19.08 14.32 2.02
#